data_9b2563eebf6f4cd0d9943772a794268f
#
_entry.id   9b2563eebf6f4cd0d9943772a794268f
#
_cell.length_a   1.000
_cell.length_b   1.000
_cell.length_c   1.000
_cell.angle_alpha   90.00
_cell.angle_beta   90.00
_cell.angle_gamma   90.00
#
_symmetry.space_group_name_H-M   'P 1'
#
loop_
_entity.id
_entity.type
_entity.pdbx_description
1 polymer ?
#
loop_
_entity_poly.entity_id
_entity_poly.type
_entity_poly.pdbx_seq_one_letter_code
_entity_poly.pdbx_strand_id
1 'polypeptide(L)'
;VVKLILSVILELVFTVGVWAQDGQGPQIPSVKIKNVGGTVINTADFGTTDKPVIISFWATWCKPCIQELQTYHALYPEWQEKYGVSLVAVSIDDARNASKVAPFIKSRTWTYEVLLDINQEFKRAMNVNNVPHTFVVQNGKVVFSHSAYSSGDEEELEELLKKLTGKK
;
A
#
# COMPACT_ATOMS: atom_id res chain seq x y z
N VAL A 1 77.36 -4.95 4.06
CA VAL A 1 76.27 -5.96 4.02
C VAL A 1 75.00 -5.27 4.26
N VAL A 2 74.32 -4.86 3.15
CA VAL A 2 73.04 -4.17 3.16
C VAL A 2 71.95 -5.24 3.08
N LYS A 3 71.19 -5.40 4.14
CA LYS A 3 69.97 -6.25 4.13
C LYS A 3 68.84 -5.47 3.50
N LEU A 4 68.40 -5.87 2.30
CA LEU A 4 67.14 -5.47 1.72
C LEU A 4 66.00 -6.09 2.54
N ILE A 5 65.18 -5.24 3.15
CA ILE A 5 63.92 -5.62 3.74
C ILE A 5 62.84 -5.32 2.67
N LEU A 6 62.36 -6.35 1.96
CA LEU A 6 61.18 -6.26 1.11
C LEU A 6 59.97 -6.19 2.04
N SER A 7 59.37 -5.00 2.10
CA SER A 7 58.06 -4.80 2.75
C SER A 7 56.98 -5.15 1.73
N VAL A 8 56.35 -6.30 1.94
CA VAL A 8 55.13 -6.69 1.18
C VAL A 8 53.95 -5.95 1.80
N ILE A 9 53.53 -4.85 1.17
CA ILE A 9 52.30 -4.19 1.52
C ILE A 9 51.18 -5.02 0.89
N LEU A 10 50.51 -5.83 1.73
CA LEU A 10 49.30 -6.53 1.40
C LEU A 10 48.15 -5.50 1.39
N GLU A 11 47.81 -4.95 0.21
CA GLU A 11 46.62 -4.13 0.02
C GLU A 11 45.39 -5.00 0.21
N LEU A 12 44.79 -4.96 1.38
CA LEU A 12 43.44 -5.45 1.63
C LEU A 12 42.46 -4.50 0.91
N VAL A 13 42.14 -4.83 -0.33
CA VAL A 13 41.00 -4.18 -1.04
C VAL A 13 39.74 -4.60 -0.32
N PHE A 14 39.29 -3.76 0.61
CA PHE A 14 37.97 -3.86 1.17
C PHE A 14 36.99 -3.45 0.06
N THR A 15 36.51 -4.42 -0.70
CA THR A 15 35.34 -4.22 -1.58
C THR A 15 34.15 -3.98 -0.67
N VAL A 16 33.87 -2.72 -0.39
CA VAL A 16 32.58 -2.29 0.18
C VAL A 16 31.54 -2.62 -0.89
N GLY A 17 30.94 -3.80 -0.76
CA GLY A 17 29.76 -4.15 -1.52
C GLY A 17 28.70 -3.10 -1.20
N VAL A 18 28.48 -2.17 -2.09
CA VAL A 18 27.31 -1.31 -2.08
C VAL A 18 26.14 -2.24 -2.32
N TRP A 19 25.54 -2.73 -1.24
CA TRP A 19 24.24 -3.34 -1.29
C TRP A 19 23.29 -2.22 -1.73
N ALA A 20 23.00 -2.14 -3.02
CA ALA A 20 21.84 -1.42 -3.50
C ALA A 20 20.68 -2.01 -2.70
N GLN A 21 20.14 -1.24 -1.77
CA GLN A 21 18.87 -1.56 -1.12
C GLN A 21 17.80 -1.43 -2.21
N ASP A 22 17.62 -2.51 -2.97
CA ASP A 22 16.39 -2.73 -3.72
C ASP A 22 15.27 -2.47 -2.73
N GLY A 23 14.33 -1.57 -3.09
CA GLY A 23 13.21 -1.15 -2.26
C GLY A 23 12.30 -2.33 -1.87
N GLN A 24 12.79 -3.17 -0.96
CA GLN A 24 12.15 -4.40 -0.54
C GLN A 24 11.40 -4.16 0.76
N GLY A 25 10.25 -3.48 0.65
CA GLY A 25 9.28 -3.48 1.73
C GLY A 25 8.82 -4.91 2.07
N PRO A 26 8.12 -5.08 3.22
CA PRO A 26 7.62 -6.37 3.63
C PRO A 26 6.61 -6.93 2.60
N GLN A 27 6.55 -8.24 2.52
CA GLN A 27 5.51 -8.94 1.74
C GLN A 27 4.13 -8.60 2.30
N ILE A 28 3.15 -8.43 1.40
CA ILE A 28 1.76 -8.31 1.83
C ILE A 28 1.30 -9.62 2.48
N PRO A 29 0.69 -9.58 3.68
CA PRO A 29 0.25 -10.80 4.36
C PRO A 29 -0.93 -11.46 3.63
N SER A 30 -0.99 -12.79 3.70
CA SER A 30 -2.09 -13.58 3.15
C SER A 30 -3.22 -13.72 4.17
N VAL A 31 -4.33 -13.04 3.91
CA VAL A 31 -5.56 -13.11 4.70
C VAL A 31 -6.74 -13.31 3.75
N LYS A 32 -7.66 -14.22 4.11
CA LYS A 32 -8.92 -14.39 3.37
C LYS A 32 -9.96 -13.40 3.89
N ILE A 33 -10.40 -12.51 3.04
CA ILE A 33 -11.34 -11.44 3.37
C ILE A 33 -12.49 -11.41 2.35
N LYS A 34 -13.68 -10.98 2.74
CA LYS A 34 -14.82 -10.87 1.82
C LYS A 34 -14.95 -9.44 1.31
N ASN A 35 -15.32 -9.30 0.05
CA ASN A 35 -15.80 -8.03 -0.45
C ASN A 35 -17.29 -7.81 -0.07
N VAL A 36 -17.80 -6.62 -0.36
CA VAL A 36 -19.22 -6.27 -0.09
C VAL A 36 -20.21 -7.14 -0.87
N GLY A 37 -19.80 -7.78 -1.96
CA GLY A 37 -20.59 -8.74 -2.73
C GLY A 37 -20.53 -10.16 -2.17
N GLY A 38 -19.76 -10.42 -1.10
CA GLY A 38 -19.61 -11.73 -0.47
C GLY A 38 -18.53 -12.63 -1.07
N THR A 39 -17.83 -12.18 -2.11
CA THR A 39 -16.71 -12.93 -2.72
C THR A 39 -15.51 -12.96 -1.78
N VAL A 40 -14.94 -14.14 -1.58
CA VAL A 40 -13.71 -14.31 -0.78
C VAL A 40 -12.50 -13.97 -1.66
N ILE A 41 -11.66 -13.08 -1.16
CA ILE A 41 -10.42 -12.62 -1.81
C ILE A 41 -9.25 -12.94 -0.88
N ASN A 42 -8.12 -13.36 -1.44
CA ASN A 42 -6.86 -13.47 -0.70
C ASN A 42 -6.06 -12.18 -0.88
N THR A 43 -5.70 -11.52 0.22
CA THR A 43 -4.94 -10.26 0.16
C THR A 43 -3.55 -10.42 -0.44
N ALA A 44 -2.97 -11.62 -0.41
CA ALA A 44 -1.69 -11.90 -1.07
C ALA A 44 -1.75 -11.78 -2.61
N ASP A 45 -2.95 -11.76 -3.20
CA ASP A 45 -3.15 -11.60 -4.64
C ASP A 45 -3.04 -10.13 -5.08
N PHE A 46 -3.05 -9.17 -4.12
CA PHE A 46 -2.91 -7.76 -4.43
C PHE A 46 -1.48 -7.39 -4.81
N GLY A 47 -1.35 -6.62 -5.89
CA GLY A 47 -0.08 -6.08 -6.33
C GLY A 47 0.98 -7.14 -6.68
N THR A 48 0.56 -8.35 -7.08
CA THR A 48 1.48 -9.42 -7.51
C THR A 48 2.19 -9.10 -8.83
N THR A 49 1.72 -8.09 -9.54
CA THR A 49 2.29 -7.60 -10.79
C THR A 49 3.06 -6.29 -10.57
N ASP A 50 3.62 -5.74 -11.63
CA ASP A 50 4.24 -4.41 -11.71
C ASP A 50 3.23 -3.25 -11.57
N LYS A 51 1.92 -3.54 -11.65
CA LYS A 51 0.88 -2.53 -11.43
C LYS A 51 0.69 -2.27 -9.95
N PRO A 52 0.76 -1.00 -9.51
CA PRO A 52 0.55 -0.66 -8.11
C PRO A 52 -0.90 -0.87 -7.68
N VAL A 53 -1.07 -1.26 -6.42
CA VAL A 53 -2.37 -1.35 -5.76
C VAL A 53 -2.34 -0.45 -4.52
N ILE A 54 -3.24 0.52 -4.46
CA ILE A 54 -3.49 1.34 -3.27
C ILE A 54 -4.44 0.56 -2.36
N ILE A 55 -4.07 0.40 -1.09
CA ILE A 55 -4.90 -0.23 -0.07
C ILE A 55 -5.11 0.78 1.06
N SER A 56 -6.35 1.27 1.23
CA SER A 56 -6.70 2.20 2.31
C SER A 56 -7.60 1.54 3.34
N PHE A 57 -7.16 1.52 4.60
CA PHE A 57 -7.95 1.07 5.75
C PHE A 57 -8.81 2.23 6.25
N TRP A 58 -10.12 1.97 6.38
CA TRP A 58 -11.11 2.98 6.72
C TRP A 58 -12.28 2.42 7.55
N ALA A 59 -13.19 3.29 7.99
CA ALA A 59 -14.46 2.89 8.57
C ALA A 59 -15.56 3.93 8.27
N THR A 60 -16.82 3.49 8.34
CA THR A 60 -17.99 4.37 8.06
C THR A 60 -18.13 5.52 9.06
N TRP A 61 -17.55 5.41 10.24
CA TRP A 61 -17.53 6.44 11.30
C TRP A 61 -16.28 7.34 11.27
N CYS A 62 -15.31 7.06 10.40
CA CYS A 62 -14.03 7.77 10.31
C CYS A 62 -14.13 8.94 9.31
N LYS A 63 -14.33 10.17 9.79
CA LYS A 63 -14.44 11.36 8.92
C LYS A 63 -13.21 11.59 8.01
N PRO A 64 -11.95 11.59 8.52
CA PRO A 64 -10.79 11.79 7.64
C PRO A 64 -10.63 10.67 6.61
N CYS A 65 -11.00 9.42 6.94
CA CYS A 65 -10.99 8.33 5.98
C CYS A 65 -11.97 8.58 4.81
N ILE A 66 -13.15 9.11 5.14
CA ILE A 66 -14.17 9.43 4.14
C ILE A 66 -13.69 10.56 3.21
N GLN A 67 -12.99 11.56 3.75
CA GLN A 67 -12.38 12.63 2.95
C GLN A 67 -11.31 12.08 2.02
N GLU A 68 -10.37 11.28 2.53
CA GLU A 68 -9.34 10.59 1.75
C GLU A 68 -9.96 9.80 0.59
N LEU A 69 -10.87 8.87 0.90
CA LEU A 69 -11.48 8.01 -0.10
C LEU A 69 -12.37 8.76 -1.10
N GLN A 70 -12.96 9.89 -0.70
CA GLN A 70 -13.70 10.76 -1.62
C GLN A 70 -12.76 11.47 -2.60
N THR A 71 -11.61 11.94 -2.12
CA THR A 71 -10.55 12.53 -2.97
C THR A 71 -9.99 11.48 -3.93
N TYR A 72 -9.65 10.30 -3.41
CA TYR A 72 -9.17 9.20 -4.25
C TYR A 72 -10.22 8.78 -5.29
N HIS A 73 -11.50 8.72 -4.93
CA HIS A 73 -12.57 8.42 -5.87
C HIS A 73 -12.62 9.40 -7.05
N ALA A 74 -12.42 10.69 -6.79
CA ALA A 74 -12.42 11.72 -7.84
C ALA A 74 -11.22 11.58 -8.79
N LEU A 75 -10.05 11.16 -8.26
CA LEU A 75 -8.81 11.02 -9.02
C LEU A 75 -8.65 9.63 -9.66
N TYR A 76 -9.36 8.63 -9.16
CA TYR A 76 -9.16 7.23 -9.52
C TYR A 76 -9.30 6.92 -11.02
N PRO A 77 -10.29 7.46 -11.76
CA PRO A 77 -10.36 7.22 -13.20
C PRO A 77 -9.11 7.67 -13.95
N GLU A 78 -8.57 8.84 -13.60
CA GLU A 78 -7.34 9.36 -14.18
C GLU A 78 -6.12 8.52 -13.79
N TRP A 79 -6.03 8.14 -12.52
CA TRP A 79 -4.94 7.28 -12.03
C TRP A 79 -4.95 5.88 -12.66
N GLN A 80 -6.15 5.31 -12.90
CA GLN A 80 -6.27 4.03 -13.61
C GLN A 80 -5.78 4.15 -15.06
N GLU A 81 -6.19 5.21 -15.76
CA GLU A 81 -5.79 5.44 -17.14
C GLU A 81 -4.27 5.69 -17.25
N LYS A 82 -3.75 6.58 -16.42
CA LYS A 82 -2.34 6.98 -16.47
C LYS A 82 -1.40 5.90 -15.93
N TYR A 83 -1.70 5.33 -14.78
CA TYR A 83 -0.76 4.50 -14.02
C TYR A 83 -1.16 3.03 -14.00
N GLY A 84 -2.37 2.67 -14.41
CA GLY A 84 -2.88 1.30 -14.32
C GLY A 84 -3.07 0.83 -12.88
N VAL A 85 -3.21 1.77 -11.93
CA VAL A 85 -3.37 1.49 -10.50
C VAL A 85 -4.74 0.90 -10.18
N SER A 86 -4.80 0.04 -9.17
CA SER A 86 -6.05 -0.40 -8.55
C SER A 86 -6.17 0.21 -7.16
N LEU A 87 -7.41 0.54 -6.75
CA LEU A 87 -7.73 1.03 -5.41
C LEU A 87 -8.61 0.01 -4.69
N VAL A 88 -8.19 -0.37 -3.48
CA VAL A 88 -8.90 -1.29 -2.59
C VAL A 88 -9.12 -0.60 -1.26
N ALA A 89 -10.37 -0.37 -0.87
CA ALA A 89 -10.73 0.18 0.42
C ALA A 89 -11.10 -0.96 1.39
N VAL A 90 -10.39 -1.07 2.51
CA VAL A 90 -10.59 -2.11 3.52
C VAL A 90 -11.33 -1.52 4.71
N SER A 91 -12.64 -1.83 4.82
CA SER A 91 -13.44 -1.43 5.97
C SER A 91 -13.08 -2.25 7.20
N ILE A 92 -12.81 -1.56 8.31
CA ILE A 92 -12.64 -2.16 9.65
C ILE A 92 -13.90 -2.08 10.51
N ASP A 93 -15.05 -1.77 9.89
CA ASP A 93 -16.32 -1.82 10.60
C ASP A 93 -16.57 -3.24 11.16
N ASP A 94 -16.89 -3.30 12.45
CA ASP A 94 -17.15 -4.56 13.15
C ASP A 94 -18.48 -5.21 12.70
N ALA A 95 -18.80 -6.39 13.23
CA ALA A 95 -20.00 -7.14 12.87
C ALA A 95 -21.31 -6.34 13.05
N ARG A 96 -21.34 -5.36 13.98
CA ARG A 96 -22.53 -4.49 14.21
C ARG A 96 -22.69 -3.42 13.15
N ASN A 97 -21.61 -3.02 12.52
CA ASN A 97 -21.56 -1.91 11.57
C ASN A 97 -21.31 -2.34 10.12
N ALA A 98 -20.81 -3.54 9.89
CA ALA A 98 -20.45 -4.04 8.55
C ALA A 98 -21.63 -3.96 7.55
N SER A 99 -22.88 -4.17 8.00
CA SER A 99 -24.07 -4.04 7.15
C SER A 99 -24.30 -2.62 6.61
N LYS A 100 -23.71 -1.60 7.24
CA LYS A 100 -23.80 -0.20 6.82
C LYS A 100 -22.87 0.14 5.66
N VAL A 101 -21.82 -0.67 5.43
CA VAL A 101 -20.77 -0.38 4.44
C VAL A 101 -21.33 -0.37 3.02
N ALA A 102 -22.07 -1.41 2.62
CA ALA A 102 -22.62 -1.49 1.26
C ALA A 102 -23.56 -0.31 0.91
N PRO A 103 -24.58 0.06 1.72
CA PRO A 103 -25.39 1.25 1.43
C PRO A 103 -24.58 2.54 1.48
N PHE A 104 -23.55 2.62 2.34
CA PHE A 104 -22.69 3.80 2.44
C PHE A 104 -21.90 4.05 1.14
N ILE A 105 -21.21 3.03 0.61
CA ILE A 105 -20.45 3.14 -0.65
C ILE A 105 -21.38 3.42 -1.84
N LYS A 106 -22.57 2.80 -1.87
CA LYS A 106 -23.58 3.04 -2.91
C LYS A 106 -24.04 4.50 -2.92
N SER A 107 -24.28 5.09 -1.75
CA SER A 107 -24.73 6.49 -1.65
C SER A 107 -23.68 7.50 -2.14
N ARG A 108 -22.39 7.08 -2.21
CA ARG A 108 -21.26 7.89 -2.68
C ARG A 108 -20.79 7.53 -4.08
N THR A 109 -21.46 6.56 -4.73
CA THR A 109 -21.11 6.08 -6.07
C THR A 109 -19.65 5.60 -6.20
N TRP A 110 -19.04 5.12 -5.10
CA TRP A 110 -17.69 4.60 -5.14
C TRP A 110 -17.61 3.34 -5.99
N THR A 111 -16.65 3.30 -6.92
CA THR A 111 -16.54 2.26 -7.95
C THR A 111 -15.36 1.29 -7.75
N TYR A 112 -14.47 1.60 -6.81
CA TYR A 112 -13.34 0.74 -6.47
C TYR A 112 -13.76 -0.43 -5.57
N GLU A 113 -12.88 -1.43 -5.47
CA GLU A 113 -13.11 -2.62 -4.64
C GLU A 113 -13.18 -2.26 -3.16
N VAL A 114 -14.20 -2.79 -2.46
CA VAL A 114 -14.36 -2.61 -1.01
C VAL A 114 -14.43 -3.96 -0.30
N LEU A 115 -13.53 -4.15 0.67
CA LEU A 115 -13.42 -5.35 1.49
C LEU A 115 -13.94 -5.10 2.90
N LEU A 116 -14.37 -6.16 3.56
CA LEU A 116 -14.95 -6.14 4.91
C LEU A 116 -14.05 -6.93 5.87
N ASP A 117 -13.17 -6.24 6.57
CA ASP A 117 -12.27 -6.82 7.59
C ASP A 117 -12.94 -6.83 8.97
N ILE A 118 -14.09 -7.51 9.06
CA ILE A 118 -14.99 -7.52 10.23
C ILE A 118 -14.26 -7.93 11.52
N ASN A 119 -13.35 -8.89 11.40
CA ASN A 119 -12.55 -9.40 12.52
C ASN A 119 -11.22 -8.65 12.68
N GLN A 120 -10.94 -7.66 11.84
CA GLN A 120 -9.70 -6.89 11.81
C GLN A 120 -8.42 -7.76 11.69
N GLU A 121 -8.52 -8.88 10.98
CA GLU A 121 -7.40 -9.81 10.77
C GLU A 121 -6.36 -9.20 9.84
N PHE A 122 -6.79 -8.64 8.72
CA PHE A 122 -5.90 -7.97 7.77
C PHE A 122 -5.31 -6.68 8.35
N LYS A 123 -6.13 -5.91 9.06
CA LYS A 123 -5.67 -4.73 9.81
C LYS A 123 -4.51 -5.08 10.76
N ARG A 124 -4.67 -6.14 11.57
CA ARG A 124 -3.60 -6.58 12.48
C ARG A 124 -2.37 -7.11 11.75
N ALA A 125 -2.58 -7.90 10.69
CA ALA A 125 -1.50 -8.46 9.89
C ALA A 125 -0.66 -7.36 9.21
N MET A 126 -1.29 -6.24 8.82
CA MET A 126 -0.64 -5.05 8.26
C MET A 126 -0.10 -4.08 9.34
N ASN A 127 -0.23 -4.43 10.63
CA ASN A 127 0.18 -3.59 11.76
C ASN A 127 -0.46 -2.18 11.75
N VAL A 128 -1.71 -2.08 11.31
CA VAL A 128 -2.47 -0.82 11.29
C VAL A 128 -3.01 -0.52 12.68
N ASN A 129 -2.56 0.56 13.30
CA ASN A 129 -3.05 1.01 14.60
C ASN A 129 -4.30 1.87 14.45
N ASN A 130 -4.22 2.92 13.66
CA ASN A 130 -5.28 3.91 13.46
C ASN A 130 -5.66 3.99 11.98
N VAL A 131 -6.86 4.46 11.70
CA VAL A 131 -7.36 4.78 10.35
C VAL A 131 -7.58 6.30 10.21
N PRO A 132 -7.39 6.86 8.99
CA PRO A 132 -6.99 6.19 7.77
C PRO A 132 -5.55 5.72 7.80
N HIS A 133 -5.27 4.62 7.09
CA HIS A 133 -3.92 4.16 6.86
C HIS A 133 -3.85 3.60 5.44
N THR A 134 -3.03 4.22 4.62
CA THR A 134 -2.90 3.89 3.20
C THR A 134 -1.54 3.26 2.91
N PHE A 135 -1.56 2.17 2.15
CA PHE A 135 -0.40 1.47 1.62
C PHE A 135 -0.42 1.49 0.10
N VAL A 136 0.76 1.39 -0.51
CA VAL A 136 0.89 0.99 -1.91
C VAL A 136 1.66 -0.31 -1.96
N VAL A 137 1.12 -1.26 -2.71
CA VAL A 137 1.71 -2.59 -2.92
C VAL A 137 2.06 -2.75 -4.40
N GLN A 138 3.26 -3.24 -4.68
CA GLN A 138 3.72 -3.56 -6.04
C GLN A 138 4.66 -4.77 -5.98
N ASN A 139 4.54 -5.70 -6.93
CA ASN A 139 5.31 -6.95 -6.94
C ASN A 139 5.19 -7.75 -5.63
N GLY A 140 3.99 -7.75 -5.02
CA GLY A 140 3.68 -8.43 -3.77
C GLY A 140 4.28 -7.79 -2.50
N LYS A 141 4.88 -6.61 -2.62
CA LYS A 141 5.56 -5.92 -1.51
C LYS A 141 4.95 -4.56 -1.23
N VAL A 142 4.92 -4.20 0.05
CA VAL A 142 4.54 -2.86 0.48
C VAL A 142 5.68 -1.89 0.15
N VAL A 143 5.42 -0.94 -0.75
CA VAL A 143 6.41 0.04 -1.20
C VAL A 143 6.17 1.44 -0.62
N PHE A 144 5.00 1.65 0.01
CA PHE A 144 4.64 2.91 0.67
C PHE A 144 3.66 2.64 1.81
N SER A 145 3.73 3.46 2.85
CA SER A 145 2.84 3.43 4.00
C SER A 145 2.68 4.83 4.56
N HIS A 146 1.44 5.29 4.66
CA HIS A 146 1.09 6.59 5.21
C HIS A 146 -0.09 6.46 6.18
N SER A 147 0.00 7.09 7.34
CA SER A 147 -1.06 7.10 8.35
C SER A 147 -1.59 8.50 8.57
N ALA A 148 -2.88 8.61 8.86
CA ALA A 148 -3.67 9.84 8.84
C ALA A 148 -3.95 10.33 7.40
N TYR A 149 -4.67 11.43 7.28
CA TYR A 149 -4.93 12.11 6.00
C TYR A 149 -5.11 13.61 6.22
N SER A 150 -4.43 14.37 5.39
CA SER A 150 -4.59 15.81 5.21
C SER A 150 -4.74 16.14 3.72
N SER A 151 -5.47 17.18 3.39
CA SER A 151 -5.57 17.62 1.98
C SER A 151 -4.17 17.95 1.44
N GLY A 152 -3.84 17.37 0.28
CA GLY A 152 -2.51 17.44 -0.34
C GLY A 152 -1.72 16.12 -0.27
N ASP A 153 -2.06 15.18 0.63
CA ASP A 153 -1.40 13.88 0.72
C ASP A 153 -1.61 13.04 -0.56
N GLU A 154 -2.70 13.30 -1.29
CA GLU A 154 -2.96 12.71 -2.60
C GLU A 154 -1.93 13.10 -3.67
N GLU A 155 -1.29 14.26 -3.55
CA GLU A 155 -0.24 14.71 -4.47
C GLU A 155 1.03 13.88 -4.27
N GLU A 156 1.41 13.60 -3.01
CA GLU A 156 2.53 12.72 -2.69
C GLU A 156 2.29 11.31 -3.22
N LEU A 157 1.06 10.80 -3.05
CA LEU A 157 0.66 9.50 -3.57
C LEU A 157 0.75 9.46 -5.10
N GLU A 158 0.29 10.50 -5.80
CA GLU A 158 0.38 10.57 -7.26
C GLU A 158 1.83 10.62 -7.75
N GLU A 159 2.70 11.41 -7.10
CA GLU A 159 4.13 11.44 -7.43
C GLU A 159 4.79 10.06 -7.25
N LEU A 160 4.39 9.33 -6.21
CA LEU A 160 4.82 7.94 -6.03
C LEU A 160 4.37 7.06 -7.19
N LEU A 161 3.08 7.14 -7.59
CA LEU A 161 2.54 6.35 -8.71
C LEU A 161 3.28 6.64 -10.02
N LYS A 162 3.59 7.91 -10.31
CA LYS A 162 4.43 8.31 -11.45
C LYS A 162 5.79 7.61 -11.40
N LYS A 163 6.45 7.66 -10.25
CA LYS A 163 7.76 7.03 -10.04
C LYS A 163 7.72 5.52 -10.24
N LEU A 164 6.73 4.85 -9.64
CA LEU A 164 6.59 3.38 -9.69
C LEU A 164 6.28 2.86 -11.09
N THR A 165 5.58 3.64 -11.91
CA THR A 165 5.16 3.24 -13.26
C THR A 165 6.05 3.79 -14.38
N GLY A 166 7.00 4.67 -14.05
CA GLY A 166 7.87 5.32 -15.05
C GLY A 166 7.10 6.26 -15.99
N LYS A 167 5.88 6.65 -15.65
CA LYS A 167 5.02 7.54 -16.45
C LYS A 167 5.17 8.99 -15.99
N LYS A 168 5.04 9.92 -16.93
CA LYS A 168 5.12 11.37 -16.70
C LYS A 168 3.73 11.99 -16.68
#